data_17449dabea2a0fee3ca00d7ad65b37a0
#
_entry.id   17449dabea2a0fee3ca00d7ad65b37a0
#
_cell.length_a   1.000
_cell.length_b   1.000
_cell.length_c   1.000
_cell.angle_alpha   90.00
_cell.angle_beta   90.00
_cell.angle_gamma   90.00
#
_symmetry.space_group_name_H-M   'P 1'
#
loop_
_entity.id
_entity.type
_entity.pdbx_description
1 polymer ?
#
loop_
_entity_poly.entity_id
_entity_poly.type
_entity_poly.pdbx_seq_one_letter_code
_entity_poly.pdbx_strand_id
1 'polypeptide(L)'
;MTEDLIKRRARGLDRAFDILDFLKEKARPMRPNEIASGIGSPKSTVYELVASLLTVAGTGTSILGRQLNFLGQAHLRHFDFTREAEACLGDIVSQTRETAQMCLLNGRKYTVALMKEGERHFRISSDIGENAPIPWTASGRLLLSHLSDQQIIDLIDPDDFILPGGERLPLERFLQEIRKAGEEGFFSFDSVADTFTHCFAAPVKNEHGQCIATLCIVAPRADAKTHYSDYRRVLIDSANGLARRINE
;
A
#
# COMPACT_ATOMS: atom_id res chain seq x y z
N MET A 1 -12.45 -14.93 33.78
CA MET A 1 -11.01 -14.57 33.75
C MET A 1 -10.44 -14.53 32.33
N THR A 2 -11.24 -14.68 31.29
CA THR A 2 -10.72 -14.91 29.92
C THR A 2 -10.88 -13.75 28.95
N GLU A 3 -11.98 -13.01 28.98
CA GLU A 3 -12.26 -11.99 27.96
C GLU A 3 -11.51 -10.66 28.19
N ASP A 4 -11.38 -10.24 29.45
CA ASP A 4 -10.65 -9.01 29.82
C ASP A 4 -9.12 -9.15 29.66
N LEU A 5 -8.60 -10.36 29.88
CA LEU A 5 -7.18 -10.67 29.64
C LEU A 5 -6.84 -10.74 28.15
N ILE A 6 -7.75 -11.25 27.33
CA ILE A 6 -7.60 -11.30 25.87
C ILE A 6 -7.65 -9.87 25.30
N LYS A 7 -8.61 -9.03 25.73
CA LYS A 7 -8.70 -7.62 25.35
C LYS A 7 -7.49 -6.79 25.80
N ARG A 8 -6.89 -7.08 26.95
CA ARG A 8 -5.66 -6.41 27.43
C ARG A 8 -4.43 -6.84 26.64
N ARG A 9 -4.32 -8.13 26.25
CA ARG A 9 -3.20 -8.64 25.41
C ARG A 9 -3.29 -8.12 23.97
N ALA A 10 -4.48 -8.03 23.41
CA ALA A 10 -4.70 -7.41 22.10
C ALA A 10 -4.23 -5.95 22.08
N ARG A 11 -4.59 -5.15 23.11
CA ARG A 11 -4.15 -3.75 23.24
C ARG A 11 -2.62 -3.58 23.35
N GLY A 12 -1.90 -4.57 23.88
CA GLY A 12 -0.44 -4.55 23.95
C GLY A 12 0.21 -4.76 22.59
N LEU A 13 -0.34 -5.67 21.78
CA LEU A 13 0.12 -5.95 20.44
C LEU A 13 -0.19 -4.79 19.48
N ASP A 14 -1.40 -4.24 19.55
CA ASP A 14 -1.81 -3.08 18.77
C ASP A 14 -0.85 -1.90 19.02
N ARG A 15 -0.53 -1.62 20.28
CA ARG A 15 0.44 -0.57 20.62
C ARG A 15 1.86 -0.85 20.13
N ALA A 16 2.26 -2.10 20.06
CA ALA A 16 3.55 -2.45 19.48
C ALA A 16 3.59 -2.11 17.99
N PHE A 17 2.53 -2.41 17.25
CA PHE A 17 2.40 -2.00 15.84
C PHE A 17 2.33 -0.48 15.67
N ASP A 18 1.57 0.24 16.52
CA ASP A 18 1.52 1.71 16.52
C ASP A 18 2.93 2.32 16.67
N ILE A 19 3.78 1.77 17.55
CA ILE A 19 5.17 2.21 17.72
C ILE A 19 5.98 1.96 16.45
N LEU A 20 5.84 0.77 15.84
CA LEU A 20 6.59 0.41 14.64
C LEU A 20 6.20 1.28 13.44
N ASP A 21 4.90 1.50 13.23
CA ASP A 21 4.38 2.35 12.17
C ASP A 21 4.79 3.81 12.35
N PHE A 22 4.75 4.33 13.57
CA PHE A 22 5.20 5.67 13.89
C PHE A 22 6.70 5.87 13.60
N LEU A 23 7.54 4.91 13.98
CA LEU A 23 8.99 4.96 13.68
C LEU A 23 9.28 4.81 12.19
N LYS A 24 8.51 3.99 11.47
CA LYS A 24 8.59 3.87 10.01
C LYS A 24 8.26 5.21 9.34
N GLU A 25 7.18 5.86 9.75
CA GLU A 25 6.75 7.16 9.21
C GLU A 25 7.78 8.27 9.46
N LYS A 26 8.33 8.33 10.70
CA LYS A 26 9.31 9.37 11.04
C LYS A 26 10.71 9.14 10.47
N ALA A 27 11.06 7.90 10.09
CA ALA A 27 12.31 7.49 9.45
C ALA A 27 13.59 8.04 10.11
N ARG A 28 13.56 8.29 11.43
CA ARG A 28 14.69 8.79 12.21
C ARG A 28 14.77 8.17 13.60
N PRO A 29 15.94 8.15 14.25
CA PRO A 29 16.04 7.75 15.65
C PRO A 29 15.20 8.66 16.56
N MET A 30 14.41 8.07 17.46
CA MET A 30 13.53 8.80 18.37
C MET A 30 13.69 8.34 19.82
N ARG A 31 13.49 9.27 20.75
CA ARG A 31 13.45 8.93 22.19
C ARG A 31 12.10 8.30 22.55
N PRO A 32 12.05 7.37 23.51
CA PRO A 32 10.79 6.75 23.95
C PRO A 32 9.71 7.77 24.36
N ASN A 33 10.11 8.91 24.91
CA ASN A 33 9.19 9.99 25.26
C ASN A 33 8.55 10.66 24.03
N GLU A 34 9.32 10.82 22.93
CA GLU A 34 8.80 11.37 21.67
C GLU A 34 7.81 10.40 21.03
N ILE A 35 8.15 9.10 21.06
CA ILE A 35 7.27 8.03 20.59
C ILE A 35 5.97 8.03 21.39
N ALA A 36 6.05 8.01 22.73
CA ALA A 36 4.88 8.01 23.62
C ALA A 36 3.95 9.19 23.36
N SER A 37 4.51 10.39 23.16
CA SER A 37 3.74 11.59 22.85
C SER A 37 3.11 11.53 21.45
N GLY A 38 3.84 10.99 20.46
CA GLY A 38 3.38 10.91 19.08
C GLY A 38 2.22 9.94 18.87
N ILE A 39 2.19 8.81 19.60
CA ILE A 39 1.11 7.82 19.51
C ILE A 39 0.06 7.92 20.65
N GLY A 40 0.16 8.93 21.51
CA GLY A 40 -0.77 9.11 22.62
C GLY A 40 -0.78 7.98 23.66
N SER A 41 0.35 7.27 23.83
CA SER A 41 0.45 6.11 24.74
C SER A 41 1.18 6.43 26.03
N PRO A 42 0.87 5.72 27.15
CA PRO A 42 1.60 5.90 28.41
C PRO A 42 3.10 5.60 28.24
N LYS A 43 3.94 6.44 28.84
CA LYS A 43 5.41 6.30 28.76
C LYS A 43 5.91 4.93 29.21
N SER A 44 5.40 4.39 30.33
CA SER A 44 5.77 3.07 30.85
C SER A 44 5.59 1.96 29.82
N THR A 45 4.45 1.96 29.14
CA THR A 45 4.14 0.97 28.10
C THR A 45 5.09 1.07 26.92
N VAL A 46 5.41 2.29 26.49
CA VAL A 46 6.35 2.51 25.38
C VAL A 46 7.76 2.06 25.76
N TYR A 47 8.23 2.36 26.97
CA TYR A 47 9.54 1.91 27.44
C TYR A 47 9.68 0.39 27.47
N GLU A 48 8.66 -0.33 27.94
CA GLU A 48 8.66 -1.80 27.96
C GLU A 48 8.69 -2.40 26.54
N LEU A 49 7.87 -1.88 25.63
CA LEU A 49 7.77 -2.38 24.26
C LEU A 49 9.01 -2.03 23.44
N VAL A 50 9.55 -0.81 23.59
CA VAL A 50 10.76 -0.36 22.90
C VAL A 50 11.96 -1.23 23.23
N ALA A 51 12.15 -1.59 24.53
CA ALA A 51 13.24 -2.46 24.94
C ALA A 51 13.21 -3.84 24.27
N SER A 52 12.03 -4.34 23.92
CA SER A 52 11.82 -5.68 23.33
C SER A 52 11.89 -5.69 21.79
N LEU A 53 11.51 -4.60 21.14
CA LEU A 53 11.29 -4.56 19.67
C LEU A 53 12.32 -3.76 18.91
N LEU A 54 13.07 -2.88 19.56
CA LEU A 54 13.87 -1.86 18.90
C LEU A 54 15.35 -1.98 19.26
N THR A 55 16.20 -1.50 18.36
CA THR A 55 17.63 -1.30 18.67
C THR A 55 17.79 0.06 19.33
N VAL A 56 18.33 0.09 20.55
CA VAL A 56 18.69 1.33 21.24
C VAL A 56 20.03 1.80 20.70
N ALA A 57 20.07 2.97 20.09
CA ALA A 57 21.32 3.64 19.74
C ALA A 57 21.99 4.19 21.00
N GLY A 58 23.32 4.32 21.01
CA GLY A 58 24.09 4.77 22.18
C GLY A 58 23.71 6.15 22.73
N THR A 59 22.83 6.87 22.06
CA THR A 59 22.26 8.18 22.44
C THR A 59 20.93 8.07 23.23
N GLY A 60 20.48 6.85 23.58
CA GLY A 60 19.16 6.62 24.22
C GLY A 60 17.99 6.83 23.25
N THR A 61 18.23 6.81 21.95
CA THR A 61 17.21 6.84 20.90
C THR A 61 16.96 5.44 20.36
N SER A 62 15.75 5.19 19.88
CA SER A 62 15.29 3.90 19.35
C SER A 62 15.02 4.02 17.85
N ILE A 63 15.39 2.97 17.12
CA ILE A 63 15.09 2.77 15.69
C ILE A 63 14.52 1.38 15.49
N LEU A 64 13.92 1.12 14.33
CA LEU A 64 13.46 -0.22 13.95
C LEU A 64 14.62 -1.22 14.05
N GLY A 65 14.42 -2.28 14.83
CA GLY A 65 15.45 -3.28 15.10
C GLY A 65 15.72 -4.19 13.91
N ARG A 66 16.93 -4.76 13.82
CA ARG A 66 17.32 -5.73 12.78
C ARG A 66 16.41 -6.96 12.74
N GLN A 67 15.81 -7.34 13.87
CA GLN A 67 14.90 -8.48 13.95
C GLN A 67 13.68 -8.31 13.03
N LEU A 68 13.18 -7.09 12.87
CA LEU A 68 12.08 -6.81 11.94
C LEU A 68 12.49 -7.05 10.48
N ASN A 69 13.74 -6.74 10.12
CA ASN A 69 14.25 -7.08 8.79
C ASN A 69 14.29 -8.60 8.59
N PHE A 70 14.76 -9.37 9.60
CA PHE A 70 14.77 -10.83 9.50
C PHE A 70 13.37 -11.44 9.43
N LEU A 71 12.41 -10.88 10.17
CA LEU A 71 11.01 -11.31 10.10
C LEU A 71 10.41 -10.98 8.73
N GLY A 72 10.67 -9.79 8.19
CA GLY A 72 10.27 -9.41 6.84
C GLY A 72 10.88 -10.33 5.77
N GLN A 73 12.18 -10.62 5.87
CA GLN A 73 12.87 -11.55 4.96
C GLN A 73 12.34 -13.00 5.09
N ALA A 74 11.99 -13.44 6.28
CA ALA A 74 11.38 -14.76 6.48
C ALA A 74 9.98 -14.81 5.85
N HIS A 75 9.18 -13.77 6.01
CA HIS A 75 7.89 -13.64 5.34
C HIS A 75 8.05 -13.73 3.82
N LEU A 76 8.97 -12.95 3.25
CA LEU A 76 9.23 -12.93 1.82
C LEU A 76 9.69 -14.28 1.26
N ARG A 77 10.45 -15.08 2.04
CA ARG A 77 10.92 -16.42 1.62
C ARG A 77 9.81 -17.47 1.54
N HIS A 78 8.77 -17.33 2.33
CA HIS A 78 7.62 -18.24 2.33
C HIS A 78 6.57 -17.87 1.27
N PHE A 79 6.73 -16.74 0.60
CA PHE A 79 5.82 -16.29 -0.44
C PHE A 79 6.52 -16.35 -1.82
N ASP A 80 6.29 -17.42 -2.54
CA ASP A 80 6.59 -17.49 -3.99
C ASP A 80 5.95 -16.31 -4.73
N PHE A 81 4.83 -15.78 -4.19
CA PHE A 81 4.15 -14.59 -4.66
C PHE A 81 5.05 -13.36 -4.82
N THR A 82 5.93 -13.07 -3.85
CA THR A 82 6.81 -11.88 -3.94
C THR A 82 7.79 -12.00 -5.11
N ARG A 83 8.41 -13.17 -5.27
CA ARG A 83 9.35 -13.42 -6.36
C ARG A 83 8.66 -13.36 -7.72
N GLU A 84 7.48 -13.95 -7.85
CA GLU A 84 6.67 -13.91 -9.07
C GLU A 84 6.20 -12.48 -9.37
N ALA A 85 5.83 -11.71 -8.35
CA ALA A 85 5.46 -10.31 -8.49
C ALA A 85 6.63 -9.43 -8.91
N GLU A 86 7.84 -9.62 -8.35
CA GLU A 86 9.05 -8.89 -8.75
C GLU A 86 9.42 -9.17 -10.21
N ALA A 87 9.36 -10.43 -10.64
CA ALA A 87 9.58 -10.79 -12.04
C ALA A 87 8.54 -10.13 -12.95
N CYS A 88 7.27 -10.18 -12.56
CA CYS A 88 6.17 -9.58 -13.29
C CYS A 88 6.34 -8.05 -13.43
N LEU A 89 6.76 -7.35 -12.36
CA LEU A 89 7.06 -5.92 -12.42
C LEU A 89 8.25 -5.63 -13.36
N GLY A 90 9.28 -6.49 -13.36
CA GLY A 90 10.39 -6.41 -14.30
C GLY A 90 9.93 -6.50 -15.76
N ASP A 91 9.03 -7.43 -16.06
CA ASP A 91 8.44 -7.62 -17.39
C ASP A 91 7.60 -6.40 -17.82
N ILE A 92 6.81 -5.82 -16.92
CA ILE A 92 6.05 -4.59 -17.19
C ILE A 92 7.01 -3.44 -17.54
N VAL A 93 8.06 -3.23 -16.72
CA VAL A 93 9.05 -2.16 -16.98
C VAL A 93 9.75 -2.38 -18.30
N SER A 94 10.17 -3.61 -18.64
CA SER A 94 10.85 -3.91 -19.89
C SER A 94 10.00 -3.59 -21.13
N GLN A 95 8.67 -3.78 -21.04
CA GLN A 95 7.73 -3.53 -22.12
C GLN A 95 7.30 -2.05 -22.23
N THR A 96 7.22 -1.35 -21.10
CA THR A 96 6.65 0.00 -21.05
C THR A 96 7.69 1.09 -20.81
N ARG A 97 8.83 0.73 -20.20
CA ARG A 97 9.89 1.61 -19.68
C ARG A 97 9.42 2.56 -18.57
N GLU A 98 8.18 2.38 -18.09
CA GLU A 98 7.61 3.15 -16.98
C GLU A 98 7.81 2.45 -15.65
N THR A 99 7.70 3.20 -14.54
CA THR A 99 7.71 2.64 -13.20
C THR A 99 6.49 1.76 -12.98
N ALA A 100 6.73 0.52 -12.53
CA ALA A 100 5.71 -0.46 -12.20
C ALA A 100 5.69 -0.73 -10.68
N GLN A 101 4.48 -0.87 -10.14
CA GLN A 101 4.26 -1.06 -8.70
C GLN A 101 3.27 -2.20 -8.47
N MET A 102 3.45 -2.92 -7.36
CA MET A 102 2.42 -3.77 -6.77
C MET A 102 1.91 -3.13 -5.49
N CYS A 103 0.60 -3.02 -5.38
CA CYS A 103 -0.03 -2.30 -4.29
C CYS A 103 -1.08 -3.16 -3.60
N LEU A 104 -1.20 -2.98 -2.30
CA LEU A 104 -2.05 -3.75 -1.40
C LEU A 104 -2.87 -2.83 -0.50
N LEU A 105 -3.91 -3.37 0.11
CA LEU A 105 -4.52 -2.77 1.29
C LEU A 105 -3.68 -3.09 2.53
N ASN A 106 -3.37 -2.07 3.31
CA ASN A 106 -2.77 -2.17 4.62
C ASN A 106 -3.70 -1.50 5.64
N GLY A 107 -4.55 -2.30 6.30
CA GLY A 107 -5.62 -1.78 7.13
C GLY A 107 -6.57 -0.89 6.32
N ARG A 108 -6.64 0.38 6.68
CA ARG A 108 -7.53 1.39 6.07
C ARG A 108 -6.84 2.25 4.99
N LYS A 109 -5.63 1.89 4.59
CA LYS A 109 -4.81 2.64 3.64
C LYS A 109 -4.36 1.76 2.47
N TYR A 110 -4.04 2.40 1.39
CA TYR A 110 -3.31 1.84 0.26
C TYR A 110 -1.81 1.86 0.55
N THR A 111 -1.10 0.83 0.13
CA THR A 111 0.36 0.73 0.33
C THR A 111 1.05 0.20 -0.91
N VAL A 112 2.17 0.83 -1.30
CA VAL A 112 3.10 0.28 -2.30
C VAL A 112 3.93 -0.81 -1.64
N ALA A 113 3.67 -2.08 -2.01
CA ALA A 113 4.36 -3.24 -1.43
C ALA A 113 5.67 -3.56 -2.16
N LEU A 114 5.65 -3.47 -3.50
CA LEU A 114 6.81 -3.68 -4.37
C LEU A 114 6.83 -2.61 -5.47
N MET A 115 8.02 -2.28 -5.92
CA MET A 115 8.21 -1.34 -7.01
C MET A 115 9.44 -1.73 -7.85
N LYS A 116 9.32 -1.53 -9.16
CA LYS A 116 10.42 -1.55 -10.09
C LYS A 116 10.46 -0.20 -10.81
N GLU A 117 11.57 0.51 -10.65
CA GLU A 117 11.76 1.81 -11.31
C GLU A 117 11.78 1.67 -12.84
N GLY A 118 11.20 2.66 -13.51
CA GLY A 118 11.23 2.77 -14.97
C GLY A 118 12.64 3.03 -15.51
N GLU A 119 12.83 2.78 -16.78
CA GLU A 119 14.12 2.93 -17.48
C GLU A 119 14.31 4.29 -18.17
N ARG A 120 13.39 5.23 -17.97
CA ARG A 120 13.50 6.57 -18.55
C ARG A 120 14.45 7.46 -17.74
N HIS A 121 15.03 8.48 -18.38
CA HIS A 121 15.87 9.47 -17.69
C HIS A 121 15.10 10.23 -16.60
N PHE A 122 13.86 10.59 -16.90
CA PHE A 122 12.91 11.12 -15.90
C PHE A 122 11.92 10.00 -15.56
N ARG A 123 11.97 9.53 -14.33
CA ARG A 123 11.09 8.48 -13.82
C ARG A 123 10.43 8.92 -12.51
N ILE A 124 9.24 8.40 -12.30
CA ILE A 124 8.47 8.64 -11.11
C ILE A 124 8.78 7.49 -10.14
N SER A 125 9.11 7.81 -8.92
CA SER A 125 9.32 6.84 -7.85
C SER A 125 8.40 7.14 -6.68
N SER A 126 8.07 6.11 -5.91
CA SER A 126 7.36 6.18 -4.65
C SER A 126 8.11 5.36 -3.62
N ASP A 127 7.94 5.65 -2.35
CA ASP A 127 8.58 4.87 -1.31
C ASP A 127 7.81 3.56 -1.04
N ILE A 128 8.53 2.43 -1.04
CA ILE A 128 7.97 1.14 -0.64
C ILE A 128 7.52 1.23 0.82
N GLY A 129 6.28 0.79 1.09
CA GLY A 129 5.67 0.88 2.40
C GLY A 129 5.06 2.24 2.73
N GLU A 130 5.08 3.20 1.81
CA GLU A 130 4.30 4.43 1.93
C GLU A 130 2.81 4.10 1.93
N ASN A 131 2.06 4.75 2.83
CA ASN A 131 0.62 4.63 2.92
C ASN A 131 -0.04 5.87 2.36
N ALA A 132 -1.02 5.69 1.48
CA ALA A 132 -1.82 6.78 0.95
C ALA A 132 -3.31 6.54 1.19
N PRO A 133 -4.13 7.60 1.22
CA PRO A 133 -5.58 7.47 1.22
C PRO A 133 -6.07 6.67 0.02
N ILE A 134 -6.93 5.67 0.27
CA ILE A 134 -7.46 4.79 -0.79
C ILE A 134 -8.15 5.59 -1.91
N PRO A 135 -8.99 6.62 -1.62
CA PRO A 135 -9.67 7.39 -2.65
C PRO A 135 -8.74 8.16 -3.60
N TRP A 136 -7.47 8.34 -3.23
CA TRP A 136 -6.51 9.09 -4.05
C TRP A 136 -5.86 8.26 -5.15
N THR A 137 -6.12 6.95 -5.22
CA THR A 137 -5.35 6.01 -6.05
C THR A 137 -6.22 5.25 -7.05
N ALA A 138 -5.66 4.92 -8.21
CA ALA A 138 -6.31 4.03 -9.18
C ALA A 138 -6.52 2.63 -8.59
N SER A 139 -5.52 2.13 -7.89
CA SER A 139 -5.55 0.83 -7.20
C SER A 139 -6.65 0.72 -6.16
N GLY A 140 -6.96 1.80 -5.47
CA GLY A 140 -8.01 1.81 -4.45
C GLY A 140 -9.36 1.39 -4.98
N ARG A 141 -9.72 1.78 -6.23
CA ARG A 141 -10.99 1.36 -6.86
C ARG A 141 -11.03 -0.15 -7.08
N LEU A 142 -9.93 -0.72 -7.51
CA LEU A 142 -9.84 -2.15 -7.80
C LEU A 142 -9.73 -3.00 -6.54
N LEU A 143 -8.94 -2.58 -5.57
CA LEU A 143 -8.77 -3.27 -4.29
C LEU A 143 -10.09 -3.40 -3.51
N LEU A 144 -11.00 -2.44 -3.68
CA LEU A 144 -12.30 -2.44 -3.02
C LEU A 144 -13.42 -3.05 -3.87
N SER A 145 -13.16 -3.42 -5.12
CA SER A 145 -14.20 -3.80 -6.10
C SER A 145 -15.01 -5.05 -5.74
N HIS A 146 -14.53 -5.86 -4.78
CA HIS A 146 -15.20 -7.05 -4.28
C HIS A 146 -16.02 -6.82 -3.00
N LEU A 147 -16.00 -5.60 -2.47
CA LEU A 147 -16.70 -5.22 -1.23
C LEU A 147 -18.07 -4.58 -1.55
N SER A 148 -19.00 -4.70 -0.61
CA SER A 148 -20.27 -3.95 -0.67
C SER A 148 -20.06 -2.47 -0.35
N ASP A 149 -20.99 -1.62 -0.80
CA ASP A 149 -20.92 -0.17 -0.54
C ASP A 149 -20.79 0.14 0.97
N GLN A 150 -21.51 -0.61 1.83
CA GLN A 150 -21.41 -0.42 3.28
C GLN A 150 -20.04 -0.78 3.83
N GLN A 151 -19.44 -1.89 3.37
CA GLN A 151 -18.08 -2.28 3.78
C GLN A 151 -17.03 -1.25 3.33
N ILE A 152 -17.21 -0.65 2.15
CA ILE A 152 -16.33 0.41 1.64
C ILE A 152 -16.44 1.66 2.52
N ILE A 153 -17.66 2.07 2.86
CA ILE A 153 -17.91 3.23 3.72
C ILE A 153 -17.31 3.03 5.12
N ASP A 154 -17.48 1.85 5.70
CA ASP A 154 -16.95 1.53 7.04
C ASP A 154 -15.42 1.43 7.05
N LEU A 155 -14.82 1.10 5.91
CA LEU A 155 -13.37 0.94 5.77
C LEU A 155 -12.63 2.27 5.65
N ILE A 156 -13.18 3.25 4.94
CA ILE A 156 -12.46 4.49 4.59
C ILE A 156 -12.72 5.57 5.63
N ASP A 157 -11.66 6.28 6.03
CA ASP A 157 -11.79 7.46 6.87
C ASP A 157 -12.49 8.58 6.07
N PRO A 158 -13.52 9.25 6.62
CA PRO A 158 -14.20 10.36 5.96
C PRO A 158 -13.26 11.49 5.51
N ASP A 159 -12.15 11.70 6.20
CA ASP A 159 -11.16 12.73 5.86
C ASP A 159 -10.29 12.33 4.65
N ASP A 160 -10.17 11.04 4.35
CA ASP A 160 -9.47 10.55 3.16
C ASP A 160 -10.14 10.94 1.84
N PHE A 161 -11.40 11.36 1.88
CA PHE A 161 -12.10 11.92 0.71
C PHE A 161 -11.73 13.37 0.40
N ILE A 162 -10.94 14.04 1.24
CA ILE A 162 -10.40 15.37 0.97
C ILE A 162 -9.14 15.18 0.13
N LEU A 163 -9.19 15.60 -1.13
CA LEU A 163 -8.06 15.51 -2.04
C LEU A 163 -6.96 16.52 -1.68
N PRO A 164 -5.70 16.33 -2.13
CA PRO A 164 -4.60 17.26 -1.84
C PRO A 164 -4.88 18.73 -2.22
N GLY A 165 -5.72 18.96 -3.22
CA GLY A 165 -6.18 20.29 -3.64
C GLY A 165 -7.24 20.91 -2.73
N GLY A 166 -7.70 20.21 -1.69
CA GLY A 166 -8.77 20.65 -0.78
C GLY A 166 -10.19 20.34 -1.26
N GLU A 167 -10.36 19.84 -2.47
CA GLU A 167 -11.64 19.34 -2.98
C GLU A 167 -12.06 18.05 -2.26
N ARG A 168 -13.36 17.89 -2.03
CA ARG A 168 -13.92 16.64 -1.52
C ARG A 168 -14.39 15.76 -2.68
N LEU A 169 -13.83 14.55 -2.80
CA LEU A 169 -14.34 13.55 -3.73
C LEU A 169 -15.73 13.07 -3.26
N PRO A 170 -16.79 13.22 -4.08
CA PRO A 170 -18.11 12.73 -3.71
C PRO A 170 -18.13 11.20 -3.56
N LEU A 171 -18.69 10.72 -2.45
CA LEU A 171 -18.77 9.29 -2.14
C LEU A 171 -19.48 8.50 -3.27
N GLU A 172 -20.60 9.00 -3.77
CA GLU A 172 -21.35 8.34 -4.85
C GLU A 172 -20.51 8.17 -6.12
N ARG A 173 -19.74 9.19 -6.49
CA ARG A 173 -18.81 9.11 -7.62
C ARG A 173 -17.75 8.04 -7.38
N PHE A 174 -17.17 8.00 -6.19
CA PHE A 174 -16.16 7.01 -5.84
C PHE A 174 -16.70 5.58 -5.90
N LEU A 175 -17.92 5.32 -5.37
CA LEU A 175 -18.58 4.03 -5.44
C LEU A 175 -18.91 3.62 -6.89
N GLN A 176 -19.33 4.57 -7.74
CA GLN A 176 -19.54 4.31 -9.17
C GLN A 176 -18.22 3.95 -9.88
N GLU A 177 -17.13 4.66 -9.58
CA GLU A 177 -15.81 4.37 -10.12
C GLU A 177 -15.31 2.98 -9.70
N ILE A 178 -15.56 2.54 -8.44
CA ILE A 178 -15.24 1.18 -7.96
C ILE A 178 -16.01 0.11 -8.75
N ARG A 179 -17.32 0.27 -8.92
CA ARG A 179 -18.14 -0.68 -9.68
C ARG A 179 -17.65 -0.81 -11.11
N LYS A 180 -17.43 0.33 -11.78
CA LYS A 180 -16.89 0.36 -13.14
C LYS A 180 -15.51 -0.31 -13.23
N ALA A 181 -14.60 -0.01 -12.30
CA ALA A 181 -13.27 -0.62 -12.24
C ALA A 181 -13.34 -2.14 -12.07
N GLY A 182 -14.26 -2.62 -11.22
CA GLY A 182 -14.51 -4.06 -11.00
C GLY A 182 -15.02 -4.78 -12.25
N GLU A 183 -15.93 -4.17 -12.98
CA GLU A 183 -16.48 -4.68 -14.24
C GLU A 183 -15.45 -4.70 -15.38
N GLU A 184 -14.69 -3.62 -15.52
CA GLU A 184 -13.68 -3.48 -16.58
C GLU A 184 -12.37 -4.25 -16.27
N GLY A 185 -12.15 -4.64 -15.00
CA GLY A 185 -10.87 -5.23 -14.56
C GLY A 185 -9.68 -4.29 -14.79
N PHE A 186 -9.93 -2.98 -14.74
CA PHE A 186 -8.94 -1.96 -15.01
C PHE A 186 -9.45 -0.59 -14.57
N PHE A 187 -8.53 0.26 -14.11
CA PHE A 187 -8.84 1.67 -13.85
C PHE A 187 -7.64 2.55 -14.14
N SER A 188 -7.89 3.76 -14.62
CA SER A 188 -6.85 4.76 -14.83
C SER A 188 -7.39 6.17 -14.65
N PHE A 189 -6.55 7.06 -14.17
CA PHE A 189 -6.90 8.46 -14.00
C PHE A 189 -5.63 9.32 -13.87
N ASP A 190 -5.80 10.63 -14.05
CA ASP A 190 -4.76 11.60 -13.74
C ASP A 190 -4.55 11.67 -12.23
N SER A 191 -3.29 11.62 -11.78
CA SER A 191 -2.96 11.73 -10.36
C SER A 191 -3.62 12.94 -9.71
N VAL A 192 -4.09 12.76 -8.49
CA VAL A 192 -4.60 13.85 -7.64
C VAL A 192 -3.51 14.42 -6.74
N ALA A 193 -2.40 13.71 -6.58
CA ALA A 193 -1.26 14.13 -5.75
C ALA A 193 -0.31 15.08 -6.48
N ASP A 194 -0.33 15.07 -7.82
CA ASP A 194 0.50 15.92 -8.67
C ASP A 194 -0.20 16.26 -9.99
N THR A 195 0.42 17.14 -10.79
CA THR A 195 -0.17 17.62 -12.04
C THR A 195 0.41 16.98 -13.31
N PHE A 196 1.37 16.08 -13.19
CA PHE A 196 2.15 15.57 -14.33
C PHE A 196 2.10 14.04 -14.49
N THR A 197 1.52 13.30 -13.55
CA THR A 197 1.43 11.84 -13.66
C THR A 197 0.02 11.35 -13.99
N HIS A 198 -0.02 10.20 -14.65
CA HIS A 198 -1.23 9.39 -14.90
C HIS A 198 -0.99 7.98 -14.37
N CYS A 199 -1.95 7.47 -13.63
CA CYS A 199 -1.89 6.17 -13.00
C CYS A 199 -2.79 5.18 -13.72
N PHE A 200 -2.26 3.98 -13.97
CA PHE A 200 -2.99 2.83 -14.50
C PHE A 200 -2.93 1.69 -13.50
N ALA A 201 -4.00 0.95 -13.35
CA ALA A 201 -4.05 -0.21 -12.46
C ALA A 201 -4.87 -1.36 -13.04
N ALA A 202 -4.43 -2.60 -12.77
CA ALA A 202 -5.18 -3.82 -13.03
C ALA A 202 -5.15 -4.75 -11.79
N PRO A 203 -6.25 -5.50 -11.50
CA PRO A 203 -6.37 -6.31 -10.30
C PRO A 203 -5.69 -7.67 -10.45
N VAL A 204 -4.97 -8.09 -9.44
CA VAL A 204 -4.55 -9.48 -9.23
C VAL A 204 -5.59 -10.14 -8.35
N LYS A 205 -6.30 -11.15 -8.86
CA LYS A 205 -7.42 -11.80 -8.18
C LYS A 205 -7.03 -13.18 -7.66
N ASN A 206 -7.51 -13.53 -6.47
CA ASN A 206 -7.42 -14.89 -5.94
C ASN A 206 -8.43 -15.83 -6.61
N GLU A 207 -8.43 -17.11 -6.23
CA GLU A 207 -9.34 -18.16 -6.72
C GLU A 207 -10.84 -17.84 -6.47
N HIS A 208 -11.14 -16.98 -5.48
CA HIS A 208 -12.48 -16.53 -5.16
C HIS A 208 -12.90 -15.26 -5.92
N GLY A 209 -12.05 -14.76 -6.85
CA GLY A 209 -12.30 -13.54 -7.62
C GLY A 209 -12.10 -12.23 -6.86
N GLN A 210 -11.59 -12.27 -5.63
CA GLN A 210 -11.31 -11.09 -4.81
C GLN A 210 -9.99 -10.46 -5.25
N CYS A 211 -9.95 -9.14 -5.37
CA CYS A 211 -8.72 -8.40 -5.64
C CYS A 211 -7.84 -8.37 -4.40
N ILE A 212 -6.73 -9.10 -4.43
CA ILE A 212 -5.76 -9.21 -3.33
C ILE A 212 -4.58 -8.25 -3.48
N ALA A 213 -4.31 -7.84 -4.71
CA ALA A 213 -3.28 -6.88 -5.06
C ALA A 213 -3.66 -6.15 -6.35
N THR A 214 -2.96 -5.07 -6.67
CA THR A 214 -3.01 -4.45 -8.00
C THR A 214 -1.62 -4.29 -8.57
N LEU A 215 -1.49 -4.45 -9.88
CA LEU A 215 -0.33 -4.00 -10.64
C LEU A 215 -0.62 -2.62 -11.22
N CYS A 216 0.36 -1.72 -11.13
CA CYS A 216 0.21 -0.34 -11.54
C CYS A 216 1.35 0.10 -12.44
N ILE A 217 1.05 1.00 -13.36
CA ILE A 217 2.02 1.82 -14.09
C ILE A 217 1.77 3.27 -13.69
N VAL A 218 2.86 3.98 -13.38
CA VAL A 218 2.85 5.43 -13.17
C VAL A 218 3.66 6.06 -14.28
N ALA A 219 2.98 6.82 -15.14
CA ALA A 219 3.56 7.40 -16.37
C ALA A 219 3.33 8.90 -16.44
N PRO A 220 4.17 9.65 -17.19
CA PRO A 220 3.87 11.04 -17.52
C PRO A 220 2.53 11.16 -18.27
N ARG A 221 1.70 12.17 -17.95
CA ARG A 221 0.40 12.39 -18.61
C ARG A 221 0.48 12.51 -20.13
N ALA A 222 1.56 13.11 -20.62
CA ALA A 222 1.77 13.24 -22.06
C ALA A 222 1.88 11.89 -22.77
N ASP A 223 2.62 10.95 -22.15
CA ASP A 223 2.85 9.62 -22.69
C ASP A 223 1.65 8.70 -22.48
N ALA A 224 0.92 8.90 -21.36
CA ALA A 224 -0.25 8.11 -21.00
C ALA A 224 -1.33 8.11 -22.11
N LYS A 225 -1.55 9.24 -22.78
CA LYS A 225 -2.51 9.33 -23.89
C LYS A 225 -2.06 8.57 -25.13
N THR A 226 -0.76 8.64 -25.44
CA THR A 226 -0.19 8.00 -26.62
C THR A 226 -0.12 6.48 -26.46
N HIS A 227 0.22 6.00 -25.27
CA HIS A 227 0.45 4.58 -24.98
C HIS A 227 -0.68 3.92 -24.18
N TYR A 228 -1.84 4.56 -24.08
CA TYR A 228 -2.96 4.10 -23.25
C TYR A 228 -3.31 2.63 -23.48
N SER A 229 -3.52 2.26 -24.74
CA SER A 229 -3.93 0.89 -25.10
C SER A 229 -2.84 -0.14 -24.78
N ASP A 230 -1.57 0.22 -24.97
CA ASP A 230 -0.45 -0.66 -24.67
C ASP A 230 -0.30 -0.87 -23.16
N TYR A 231 -0.32 0.21 -22.37
CA TYR A 231 -0.24 0.11 -20.91
C TYR A 231 -1.41 -0.67 -20.33
N ARG A 232 -2.63 -0.44 -20.83
CA ARG A 232 -3.81 -1.21 -20.43
C ARG A 232 -3.64 -2.70 -20.72
N ARG A 233 -3.22 -3.05 -21.94
CA ARG A 233 -3.01 -4.45 -22.35
C ARG A 233 -1.93 -5.10 -21.50
N VAL A 234 -0.76 -4.49 -21.38
CA VAL A 234 0.36 -5.02 -20.58
C VAL A 234 -0.05 -5.26 -19.14
N LEU A 235 -0.74 -4.32 -18.50
CA LEU A 235 -1.20 -4.49 -17.12
C LEU A 235 -2.21 -5.60 -16.95
N ILE A 236 -3.21 -5.69 -17.81
CA ILE A 236 -4.25 -6.74 -17.72
C ILE A 236 -3.63 -8.11 -17.95
N ASP A 237 -2.77 -8.27 -18.96
CA ASP A 237 -2.11 -9.53 -19.28
C ASP A 237 -1.18 -9.97 -18.12
N SER A 238 -0.41 -9.03 -17.58
CA SER A 238 0.49 -9.27 -16.45
C SER A 238 -0.27 -9.65 -15.18
N ALA A 239 -1.35 -8.94 -14.85
CA ALA A 239 -2.16 -9.20 -13.67
C ALA A 239 -2.84 -10.58 -13.74
N ASN A 240 -3.39 -10.93 -14.91
CA ASN A 240 -3.98 -12.26 -15.13
C ASN A 240 -2.92 -13.37 -15.11
N GLY A 241 -1.72 -13.10 -15.65
CA GLY A 241 -0.60 -14.04 -15.62
C GLY A 241 -0.13 -14.30 -14.18
N LEU A 242 0.02 -13.24 -13.38
CA LEU A 242 0.40 -13.36 -11.97
C LEU A 242 -0.70 -14.08 -11.17
N ALA A 243 -1.98 -13.72 -11.38
CA ALA A 243 -3.11 -14.36 -10.72
C ALA A 243 -3.16 -15.89 -10.95
N ARG A 244 -2.86 -16.35 -12.16
CA ARG A 244 -2.77 -17.81 -12.45
C ARG A 244 -1.66 -18.46 -11.64
N ARG A 245 -0.45 -17.91 -11.65
CA ARG A 245 0.71 -18.50 -10.95
C ARG A 245 0.56 -18.59 -9.43
N ILE A 246 -0.21 -17.70 -8.82
CA ILE A 246 -0.43 -17.70 -7.37
C ILE A 246 -1.61 -18.55 -6.92
N ASN A 247 -2.48 -18.95 -7.86
CA ASN A 247 -3.65 -19.80 -7.59
C ASN A 247 -3.40 -21.28 -7.98
N GLU A 248 -2.24 -21.58 -8.55
CA GLU A 248 -1.72 -22.94 -8.81
C GLU A 248 -1.01 -23.49 -7.56
#